data_71d20621325ed8f0b2d3f24d9c1b504c
#
_entry.id   71d20621325ed8f0b2d3f24d9c1b504c
#
_cell.length_a   1.000
_cell.length_b   1.000
_cell.length_c   1.000
_cell.angle_alpha   90.00
_cell.angle_beta   90.00
_cell.angle_gamma   90.00
#
_symmetry.space_group_name_H-M   'P 1'
#
loop_
_entity.id
_entity.type
_entity.pdbx_description
1 polymer ?
#
loop_
_entity_poly.entity_id
_entity_poly.type
_entity_poly.pdbx_seq_one_letter_code
_entity_poly.pdbx_strand_id
1 'polypeptide(L)'
;NIIGISSGKGGVGKSTVSANLAVALAKLGYKVGLLDADIFGPSMPKMFQVEDARPYAEKIDGRDLIIPVEKYGVKLLSIGFFVDPDQATLWRGGMASNALKQLIGDADWGDLDYFLIDLPPGTSDIHLTVVQTLAMTGAIVVSTPQAVALADARKGINMFTNDKVNVPILGLVENMAWFTPAELPENKYYIFGKEGAKKLAEEMNVPLLGQIPIVQSICEGGDNGTP
;
A
#
# COMPACT_ATOMS: atom_id res chain seq x y z
N ASN A 1 2.38 13.57 7.06
CA ASN A 1 2.93 12.92 5.87
C ASN A 1 1.90 11.98 5.27
N ILE A 2 1.57 12.18 4.01
CA ILE A 2 0.60 11.37 3.25
C ILE A 2 1.39 10.66 2.15
N ILE A 3 1.45 9.32 2.23
CA ILE A 3 2.30 8.50 1.38
C ILE A 3 1.46 7.43 0.68
N GLY A 4 1.48 7.43 -0.64
CA GLY A 4 0.90 6.37 -1.45
C GLY A 4 1.88 5.22 -1.63
N ILE A 5 1.39 3.99 -1.47
CA ILE A 5 2.15 2.77 -1.78
C ILE A 5 1.58 2.20 -3.07
N SER A 6 2.39 2.18 -4.09
CA SER A 6 2.00 1.82 -5.45
C SER A 6 2.83 0.65 -5.98
N SER A 7 2.30 -0.03 -6.95
CA SER A 7 3.04 -0.99 -7.77
C SER A 7 2.56 -0.91 -9.20
N GLY A 8 3.45 -1.09 -10.15
CA GLY A 8 3.05 -1.13 -11.56
C GLY A 8 2.25 -2.38 -11.91
N LYS A 9 2.38 -3.44 -11.11
CA LYS A 9 1.81 -4.77 -11.38
C LYS A 9 1.32 -5.40 -10.07
N GLY A 10 0.32 -6.26 -10.14
CA GLY A 10 -0.13 -7.09 -9.03
C GLY A 10 0.86 -8.23 -8.70
N GLY A 11 0.81 -8.71 -7.47
CA GLY A 11 1.60 -9.87 -7.03
C GLY A 11 3.07 -9.56 -6.68
N VAL A 12 3.44 -8.30 -6.54
CA VAL A 12 4.82 -7.89 -6.15
C VAL A 12 5.00 -7.72 -4.64
N GLY A 13 3.94 -7.89 -3.86
CA GLY A 13 3.98 -7.74 -2.40
C GLY A 13 3.74 -6.32 -1.90
N LYS A 14 3.09 -5.48 -2.68
CA LYS A 14 2.76 -4.10 -2.32
C LYS A 14 2.01 -4.00 -0.99
N SER A 15 0.94 -4.76 -0.82
CA SER A 15 0.12 -4.72 0.39
C SER A 15 0.85 -5.24 1.62
N THR A 16 1.71 -6.24 1.47
CA THR A 16 2.61 -6.71 2.54
C THR A 16 3.55 -5.60 2.99
N VAL A 17 4.13 -4.87 2.06
CA VAL A 17 5.00 -3.73 2.37
C VAL A 17 4.20 -2.63 3.09
N SER A 18 3.01 -2.30 2.61
CA SER A 18 2.15 -1.29 3.23
C SER A 18 1.78 -1.65 4.67
N ALA A 19 1.34 -2.88 4.91
CA ALA A 19 0.95 -3.35 6.24
C ALA A 19 2.14 -3.33 7.22
N ASN A 20 3.28 -3.87 6.80
CA ASN A 20 4.48 -3.94 7.63
C ASN A 20 5.07 -2.55 7.90
N LEU A 21 5.06 -1.66 6.93
CA LEU A 21 5.50 -0.28 7.11
C LEU A 21 4.61 0.45 8.13
N ALA A 22 3.30 0.31 8.03
CA ALA A 22 2.36 0.91 8.98
C ALA A 22 2.61 0.42 10.42
N VAL A 23 2.73 -0.88 10.62
CA VAL A 23 2.98 -1.47 11.94
C VAL A 23 4.36 -1.05 12.46
N ALA A 24 5.39 -1.03 11.62
CA ALA A 24 6.73 -0.61 12.02
C ALA A 24 6.76 0.85 12.47
N LEU A 25 6.09 1.75 11.75
CA LEU A 25 5.99 3.16 12.15
C LEU A 25 5.22 3.33 13.47
N ALA A 26 4.14 2.57 13.67
CA ALA A 26 3.40 2.56 14.93
C ALA A 26 4.26 2.07 16.10
N LYS A 27 5.08 1.05 15.90
CA LYS A 27 6.03 0.55 16.90
C LYS A 27 7.11 1.58 17.27
N LEU A 28 7.43 2.48 16.36
CA LEU A 28 8.35 3.60 16.64
C LEU A 28 7.68 4.76 17.38
N GLY A 29 6.40 4.67 17.70
CA GLY A 29 5.65 5.66 18.46
C GLY A 29 4.92 6.70 17.60
N TYR A 30 4.91 6.56 16.28
CA TYR A 30 4.17 7.47 15.40
C TYR A 30 2.67 7.14 15.37
N LYS A 31 1.87 8.17 15.16
CA LYS A 31 0.43 8.04 14.91
C LYS A 31 0.23 7.71 13.43
N VAL A 32 -0.25 6.51 13.15
CA VAL A 32 -0.34 5.96 11.79
C VAL A 32 -1.76 5.64 11.41
N GLY A 33 -2.18 6.10 10.24
CA GLY A 33 -3.38 5.66 9.55
C GLY A 33 -3.00 4.86 8.31
N LEU A 34 -3.79 3.85 8.00
CA LEU A 34 -3.64 3.03 6.80
C LEU A 34 -5.00 2.91 6.11
N LEU A 35 -5.08 3.40 4.88
CA LEU A 35 -6.24 3.25 4.01
C LEU A 35 -5.93 2.19 2.94
N ASP A 36 -6.71 1.13 2.94
CA ASP A 36 -6.70 0.11 1.88
C ASP A 36 -7.63 0.55 0.75
N ALA A 37 -7.05 1.08 -0.31
CA ALA A 37 -7.76 1.58 -1.48
C ALA A 37 -7.78 0.57 -2.64
N ASP A 38 -7.30 -0.65 -2.44
CA ASP A 38 -7.30 -1.71 -3.45
C ASP A 38 -8.66 -2.42 -3.50
N ILE A 39 -9.55 -1.86 -4.30
CA ILE A 39 -10.94 -2.35 -4.41
C ILE A 39 -11.03 -3.76 -4.99
N PHE A 40 -10.07 -4.15 -5.85
CA PHE A 40 -10.10 -5.46 -6.52
C PHE A 40 -9.45 -6.57 -5.71
N GLY A 41 -8.68 -6.23 -4.68
CA GLY A 41 -8.02 -7.17 -3.81
C GLY A 41 -7.74 -6.57 -2.44
N PRO A 42 -8.80 -6.17 -1.68
CA PRO A 42 -8.63 -5.56 -0.38
C PRO A 42 -8.08 -6.58 0.61
N SER A 43 -6.77 -6.53 0.85
CA SER A 43 -6.04 -7.52 1.64
C SER A 43 -5.80 -7.12 3.10
N MET A 44 -5.96 -5.84 3.44
CA MET A 44 -5.67 -5.37 4.80
C MET A 44 -6.56 -5.99 5.88
N PRO A 45 -7.88 -6.21 5.67
CA PRO A 45 -8.69 -6.90 6.66
C PRO A 45 -8.15 -8.27 7.05
N LYS A 46 -7.65 -9.02 6.08
CA LYS A 46 -7.01 -10.32 6.30
C LYS A 46 -5.67 -10.18 7.02
N MET A 47 -4.80 -9.30 6.55
CA MET A 47 -3.45 -9.10 7.11
C MET A 47 -3.48 -8.61 8.55
N PHE A 48 -4.52 -7.89 8.95
CA PHE A 48 -4.72 -7.40 10.31
C PHE A 48 -5.66 -8.28 11.14
N GLN A 49 -6.16 -9.36 10.58
CA GLN A 49 -7.12 -10.28 11.24
C GLN A 49 -8.38 -9.54 11.75
N VAL A 50 -8.94 -8.71 10.91
CA VAL A 50 -10.12 -7.89 11.20
C VAL A 50 -11.19 -8.02 10.12
N GLU A 51 -11.29 -9.18 9.46
CA GLU A 51 -12.22 -9.42 8.36
C GLU A 51 -13.68 -9.23 8.78
N ASP A 52 -13.99 -9.54 10.03
CA ASP A 52 -15.35 -9.43 10.59
C ASP A 52 -15.66 -8.02 11.11
N ALA A 53 -14.73 -7.09 11.07
CA ALA A 53 -14.96 -5.73 11.50
C ALA A 53 -16.01 -5.04 10.62
N ARG A 54 -16.89 -4.30 11.26
CA ARG A 54 -17.92 -3.48 10.61
C ARG A 54 -17.84 -2.06 11.17
N PRO A 55 -16.97 -1.22 10.59
CA PRO A 55 -16.84 0.16 11.02
C PRO A 55 -18.19 0.88 10.99
N TYR A 56 -18.44 1.66 12.01
CA TYR A 56 -19.67 2.43 12.18
C TYR A 56 -19.37 3.93 12.19
N ALA A 57 -20.41 4.75 11.99
CA ALA A 57 -20.29 6.19 12.10
C ALA A 57 -20.74 6.66 13.48
N GLU A 58 -20.00 7.61 14.03
CA GLU A 58 -20.37 8.34 15.24
C GLU A 58 -20.50 9.83 14.94
N LYS A 59 -21.35 10.50 15.71
CA LYS A 59 -21.47 11.95 15.62
C LYS A 59 -20.39 12.61 16.45
N ILE A 60 -19.45 13.28 15.77
CA ILE A 60 -18.35 14.00 16.38
C ILE A 60 -18.40 15.45 15.88
N ASP A 61 -18.51 16.39 16.82
CA ASP A 61 -18.63 17.82 16.53
C ASP A 61 -19.72 18.17 15.48
N GLY A 62 -20.85 17.45 15.56
CA GLY A 62 -21.99 17.65 14.67
C GLY A 62 -21.89 16.96 13.30
N ARG A 63 -20.81 16.23 13.04
CA ARG A 63 -20.58 15.47 11.80
C ARG A 63 -20.63 13.97 12.07
N ASP A 64 -21.24 13.24 11.15
CA ASP A 64 -21.17 11.78 11.18
C ASP A 64 -19.83 11.34 10.58
N LEU A 65 -18.95 10.75 11.41
CA LEU A 65 -17.63 10.29 11.02
C LEU A 65 -17.51 8.77 11.17
N ILE A 66 -16.92 8.11 10.20
CA ILE A 66 -16.60 6.69 10.23
C ILE A 66 -15.44 6.50 11.22
N ILE A 67 -15.61 5.56 12.15
CA ILE A 67 -14.57 5.25 13.13
C ILE A 67 -13.65 4.17 12.58
N PRO A 68 -12.36 4.46 12.36
CA PRO A 68 -11.40 3.45 11.91
C PRO A 68 -11.24 2.31 12.91
N VAL A 69 -10.93 1.11 12.39
CA VAL A 69 -10.52 -0.03 13.20
C VAL A 69 -9.10 0.21 13.72
N GLU A 70 -8.87 -0.02 15.00
CA GLU A 70 -7.52 0.08 15.57
C GLU A 70 -6.92 -1.31 15.83
N LYS A 71 -5.77 -1.57 15.25
CA LYS A 71 -5.02 -2.80 15.42
C LYS A 71 -3.52 -2.51 15.31
N TYR A 72 -2.73 -3.09 16.20
CA TYR A 72 -1.26 -2.92 16.25
C TYR A 72 -0.80 -1.45 16.27
N GLY A 73 -1.60 -0.56 16.88
CA GLY A 73 -1.33 0.87 16.92
C GLY A 73 -1.64 1.63 15.61
N VAL A 74 -2.27 0.97 14.65
CA VAL A 74 -2.64 1.54 13.35
C VAL A 74 -4.15 1.75 13.28
N LYS A 75 -4.57 2.95 12.84
CA LYS A 75 -5.96 3.21 12.45
C LYS A 75 -6.17 2.73 11.03
N LEU A 76 -7.02 1.74 10.84
CA LEU A 76 -7.25 1.06 9.57
C LEU A 76 -8.66 1.28 9.06
N LEU A 77 -8.78 1.69 7.82
CA LEU A 77 -9.97 1.53 7.01
C LEU A 77 -9.64 0.82 5.71
N SER A 78 -10.53 -0.05 5.29
CA SER A 78 -10.44 -0.74 4.01
C SER A 78 -11.74 -0.58 3.25
N ILE A 79 -11.63 -0.37 1.95
CA ILE A 79 -12.79 -0.42 1.08
C ILE A 79 -13.47 -1.80 1.15
N GLY A 80 -12.71 -2.84 1.50
CA GLY A 80 -13.21 -4.20 1.72
C GLY A 80 -14.19 -4.34 2.88
N PHE A 81 -14.23 -3.39 3.82
CA PHE A 81 -15.24 -3.39 4.89
C PHE A 81 -16.64 -3.02 4.40
N PHE A 82 -16.75 -2.36 3.25
CA PHE A 82 -17.98 -1.75 2.73
C PHE A 82 -18.44 -2.38 1.42
N VAL A 83 -17.65 -3.24 0.83
CA VAL A 83 -17.92 -3.89 -0.45
C VAL A 83 -17.94 -5.40 -0.26
N ASP A 84 -19.05 -6.02 -0.68
CA ASP A 84 -19.11 -7.47 -0.77
C ASP A 84 -18.10 -7.94 -1.84
N PRO A 85 -17.20 -8.90 -1.54
CA PRO A 85 -16.24 -9.43 -2.51
C PRO A 85 -16.90 -9.89 -3.81
N ASP A 86 -18.09 -10.47 -3.74
CA ASP A 86 -18.84 -10.95 -4.90
C ASP A 86 -19.41 -9.80 -5.74
N GLN A 87 -19.54 -8.61 -5.18
CA GLN A 87 -20.03 -7.42 -5.84
C GLN A 87 -18.95 -6.43 -6.27
N ALA A 88 -17.71 -6.64 -5.85
CA ALA A 88 -16.60 -5.73 -6.15
C ALA A 88 -16.42 -5.51 -7.67
N THR A 89 -16.69 -6.53 -8.47
CA THR A 89 -16.61 -6.46 -9.93
C THR A 89 -17.66 -5.53 -10.56
N LEU A 90 -18.74 -5.21 -9.85
CA LEU A 90 -19.80 -4.31 -10.30
C LEU A 90 -19.46 -2.83 -10.01
N TRP A 91 -18.47 -2.58 -9.17
CA TRP A 91 -18.03 -1.24 -8.83
C TRP A 91 -17.20 -0.65 -9.97
N ARG A 92 -17.80 0.27 -10.69
CA ARG A 92 -17.13 0.98 -11.77
C ARG A 92 -16.70 2.37 -11.32
N GLY A 93 -15.51 2.77 -11.77
CA GLY A 93 -14.86 4.09 -11.65
C GLY A 93 -15.42 5.08 -10.62
N GLY A 94 -16.56 5.69 -10.92
CA GLY A 94 -17.13 6.72 -10.07
C GLY A 94 -17.60 6.26 -8.68
N MET A 95 -18.08 5.02 -8.56
CA MET A 95 -18.53 4.50 -7.24
C MET A 95 -17.35 4.28 -6.31
N ALA A 96 -16.29 3.67 -6.80
CA ALA A 96 -15.07 3.45 -6.04
C ALA A 96 -14.42 4.78 -5.61
N SER A 97 -14.35 5.73 -6.52
CA SER A 97 -13.79 7.05 -6.24
C SER A 97 -14.60 7.80 -5.17
N ASN A 98 -15.93 7.74 -5.23
CA ASN A 98 -16.78 8.36 -4.22
C ASN A 98 -16.64 7.70 -2.85
N ALA A 99 -16.59 6.36 -2.81
CA ALA A 99 -16.36 5.63 -1.57
C ALA A 99 -15.03 6.00 -0.94
N LEU A 100 -13.95 6.08 -1.71
CA LEU A 100 -12.65 6.50 -1.22
C LEU A 100 -12.64 7.93 -0.69
N LYS A 101 -13.31 8.85 -1.36
CA LYS A 101 -13.46 10.23 -0.87
C LYS A 101 -14.13 10.28 0.50
N GLN A 102 -15.15 9.43 0.73
CA GLN A 102 -15.81 9.33 2.03
C GLN A 102 -14.87 8.72 3.09
N LEU A 103 -14.14 7.66 2.77
CA LEU A 103 -13.18 7.05 3.69
C LEU A 103 -12.04 8.00 4.07
N ILE A 104 -11.68 8.92 3.19
CA ILE A 104 -10.67 9.95 3.45
C ILE A 104 -11.26 11.11 4.24
N GLY A 105 -12.38 11.67 3.80
CA GLY A 105 -12.92 12.93 4.30
C GLY A 105 -13.90 12.79 5.45
N ASP A 106 -14.64 11.69 5.51
CA ASP A 106 -15.72 11.46 6.47
C ASP A 106 -15.35 10.36 7.50
N ALA A 107 -14.08 10.19 7.79
CA ALA A 107 -13.59 9.29 8.82
C ALA A 107 -12.81 10.04 9.90
N ASP A 108 -12.88 9.52 11.13
CA ASP A 108 -12.17 10.08 12.27
C ASP A 108 -10.74 9.57 12.34
N TRP A 109 -9.90 10.06 11.44
CA TRP A 109 -8.48 9.75 11.44
C TRP A 109 -7.71 10.45 12.57
N GLY A 110 -8.20 11.60 13.02
CA GLY A 110 -7.51 12.44 13.99
C GLY A 110 -6.20 13.01 13.45
N ASP A 111 -5.31 13.38 14.35
CA ASP A 111 -3.97 13.85 13.98
C ASP A 111 -3.06 12.66 13.72
N LEU A 112 -2.57 12.56 12.50
CA LEU A 112 -1.66 11.50 12.07
C LEU A 112 -0.28 12.06 11.75
N ASP A 113 0.77 11.32 12.16
CA ASP A 113 2.14 11.58 11.71
C ASP A 113 2.34 11.05 10.29
N TYR A 114 1.77 9.86 10.01
CA TYR A 114 1.81 9.19 8.72
C TYR A 114 0.44 8.67 8.34
N PHE A 115 0.02 8.99 7.13
CA PHE A 115 -1.16 8.42 6.50
C PHE A 115 -0.72 7.65 5.26
N LEU A 116 -0.77 6.33 5.35
CA LEU A 116 -0.38 5.43 4.26
C LEU A 116 -1.61 5.01 3.47
N ILE A 117 -1.49 5.01 2.16
CA ILE A 117 -2.57 4.61 1.26
C ILE A 117 -2.06 3.47 0.40
N ASP A 118 -2.64 2.28 0.60
CA ASP A 118 -2.36 1.11 -0.23
C ASP A 118 -3.18 1.20 -1.50
N LEU A 119 -2.53 1.62 -2.58
CA LEU A 119 -3.17 1.85 -3.87
C LEU A 119 -3.40 0.54 -4.62
N PRO A 120 -4.40 0.48 -5.53
CA PRO A 120 -4.52 -0.66 -6.42
C PRO A 120 -3.27 -0.82 -7.30
N PRO A 121 -3.00 -2.04 -7.80
CA PRO A 121 -1.90 -2.23 -8.74
C PRO A 121 -2.15 -1.48 -10.05
N GLY A 122 -1.08 -1.13 -10.74
CA GLY A 122 -1.14 -0.44 -12.02
C GLY A 122 -1.38 1.06 -11.90
N THR A 123 -2.01 1.61 -12.91
CA THR A 123 -2.35 3.03 -13.03
C THR A 123 -3.84 3.14 -13.38
N SER A 124 -4.64 3.71 -12.49
CA SER A 124 -6.09 3.79 -12.64
C SER A 124 -6.64 5.14 -12.20
N ASP A 125 -7.92 5.36 -12.45
CA ASP A 125 -8.63 6.56 -11.99
C ASP A 125 -8.61 6.71 -10.47
N ILE A 126 -8.47 5.61 -9.73
CA ILE A 126 -8.35 5.62 -8.26
C ILE A 126 -7.10 6.37 -7.82
N HIS A 127 -5.96 6.16 -8.51
CA HIS A 127 -4.71 6.89 -8.25
C HIS A 127 -4.92 8.40 -8.41
N LEU A 128 -5.60 8.81 -9.48
CA LEU A 128 -5.90 10.22 -9.73
C LEU A 128 -6.86 10.79 -8.68
N THR A 129 -7.86 10.03 -8.26
CA THR A 129 -8.78 10.44 -7.19
C THR A 129 -8.04 10.72 -5.88
N VAL A 130 -7.15 9.83 -5.47
CA VAL A 130 -6.35 10.00 -4.24
C VAL A 130 -5.47 11.25 -4.33
N VAL A 131 -4.78 11.43 -5.44
CA VAL A 131 -3.90 12.58 -5.69
C VAL A 131 -4.68 13.89 -5.69
N GLN A 132 -5.88 13.91 -6.26
CA GLN A 132 -6.74 15.11 -6.31
C GLN A 132 -7.40 15.42 -4.96
N THR A 133 -7.62 14.42 -4.13
CA THR A 133 -8.29 14.56 -2.82
C THR A 133 -7.33 14.93 -1.71
N LEU A 134 -6.09 14.49 -1.80
CA LEU A 134 -5.06 14.65 -0.77
C LEU A 134 -3.82 15.36 -1.30
N ALA A 135 -3.22 16.19 -0.45
CA ALA A 135 -1.89 16.76 -0.69
C ALA A 135 -0.82 15.70 -0.36
N MET A 136 -0.46 14.88 -1.35
CA MET A 136 0.49 13.79 -1.16
C MET A 136 1.89 14.31 -0.86
N THR A 137 2.52 13.80 0.20
CA THR A 137 3.95 13.99 0.48
C THR A 137 4.81 13.31 -0.56
N GLY A 138 4.41 12.11 -0.98
CA GLY A 138 5.08 11.34 -2.00
C GLY A 138 4.51 9.95 -2.18
N ALA A 139 5.11 9.18 -3.06
CA ALA A 139 4.75 7.80 -3.32
C ALA A 139 5.96 6.89 -3.20
N ILE A 140 5.72 5.68 -2.71
CA ILE A 140 6.67 4.56 -2.71
C ILE A 140 6.21 3.57 -3.77
N VAL A 141 7.12 3.11 -4.61
CA VAL A 141 6.82 2.11 -5.64
C VAL A 141 7.49 0.80 -5.25
N VAL A 142 6.68 -0.26 -5.19
CA VAL A 142 7.15 -1.62 -4.89
C VAL A 142 7.23 -2.42 -6.18
N SER A 143 8.33 -3.12 -6.38
CA SER A 143 8.53 -4.02 -7.52
C SER A 143 9.37 -5.23 -7.12
N THR A 144 9.23 -6.31 -7.87
CA THR A 144 10.21 -7.40 -7.89
C THR A 144 11.31 -7.09 -8.89
N PRO A 145 12.47 -7.80 -8.88
CA PRO A 145 13.54 -7.55 -9.84
C PRO A 145 13.27 -8.06 -11.26
N GLN A 146 12.13 -8.68 -11.53
CA GLN A 146 11.75 -9.19 -12.85
C GLN A 146 11.54 -8.06 -13.87
N ALA A 147 12.00 -8.24 -15.09
CA ALA A 147 11.90 -7.25 -16.16
C ALA A 147 10.44 -6.81 -16.44
N VAL A 148 9.50 -7.76 -16.40
CA VAL A 148 8.07 -7.47 -16.60
C VAL A 148 7.52 -6.54 -15.51
N ALA A 149 7.84 -6.82 -14.24
CA ALA A 149 7.43 -5.99 -13.12
C ALA A 149 8.06 -4.59 -13.18
N LEU A 150 9.33 -4.50 -13.57
CA LEU A 150 10.07 -3.24 -13.70
C LEU A 150 9.51 -2.35 -14.80
N ALA A 151 9.10 -2.92 -15.92
CA ALA A 151 8.46 -2.16 -17.01
C ALA A 151 7.18 -1.47 -16.52
N ASP A 152 6.37 -2.17 -15.73
CA ASP A 152 5.15 -1.62 -15.14
C ASP A 152 5.45 -0.62 -14.01
N ALA A 153 6.47 -0.87 -13.20
CA ALA A 153 6.93 0.07 -12.18
C ALA A 153 7.38 1.41 -12.81
N ARG A 154 8.06 1.36 -13.94
CA ARG A 154 8.44 2.57 -14.70
C ARG A 154 7.23 3.38 -15.10
N LYS A 155 6.15 2.73 -15.57
CA LYS A 155 4.89 3.40 -15.90
C LYS A 155 4.27 4.08 -14.68
N GLY A 156 4.28 3.41 -13.51
CA GLY A 156 3.79 3.96 -12.26
C GLY A 156 4.58 5.21 -11.83
N ILE A 157 5.90 5.18 -11.90
CA ILE A 157 6.74 6.33 -11.60
C ILE A 157 6.40 7.50 -12.53
N ASN A 158 6.30 7.25 -13.82
CA ASN A 158 5.98 8.29 -14.80
C ASN A 158 4.59 8.89 -14.58
N MET A 159 3.61 8.11 -14.13
CA MET A 159 2.29 8.62 -13.79
C MET A 159 2.37 9.64 -12.63
N PHE A 160 3.08 9.32 -11.56
CA PHE A 160 3.20 10.21 -10.41
C PHE A 160 4.02 11.47 -10.71
N THR A 161 5.07 11.33 -11.52
CA THR A 161 5.97 12.45 -11.86
C THR A 161 5.50 13.30 -13.03
N ASN A 162 4.41 12.92 -13.68
CA ASN A 162 3.79 13.74 -14.73
C ASN A 162 3.43 15.12 -14.19
N ASP A 163 3.60 16.17 -15.00
CA ASP A 163 3.37 17.57 -14.60
C ASP A 163 1.96 17.84 -14.06
N LYS A 164 0.96 17.08 -14.53
CA LYS A 164 -0.43 17.21 -14.08
C LYS A 164 -0.69 16.57 -12.72
N VAL A 165 0.11 15.58 -12.33
CA VAL A 165 0.00 14.84 -11.07
C VAL A 165 1.01 15.39 -10.06
N ASN A 166 2.26 15.46 -10.46
CA ASN A 166 3.37 16.08 -9.72
C ASN A 166 3.49 15.59 -8.27
N VAL A 167 3.50 14.28 -8.09
CA VAL A 167 3.76 13.64 -6.80
C VAL A 167 5.19 13.10 -6.79
N PRO A 168 6.03 13.52 -5.83
CA PRO A 168 7.40 13.03 -5.72
C PRO A 168 7.44 11.53 -5.48
N ILE A 169 8.40 10.84 -6.07
CA ILE A 169 8.71 9.47 -5.72
C ILE A 169 9.72 9.48 -4.57
N LEU A 170 9.28 9.00 -3.40
CA LEU A 170 10.15 8.90 -2.23
C LEU A 170 11.20 7.82 -2.42
N GLY A 171 10.87 6.77 -3.16
CA GLY A 171 11.80 5.74 -3.56
C GLY A 171 11.13 4.45 -4.02
N LEU A 172 11.99 3.49 -4.40
CA LEU A 172 11.59 2.14 -4.74
C LEU A 172 11.91 1.17 -3.61
N VAL A 173 11.05 0.16 -3.46
CA VAL A 173 11.32 -1.02 -2.64
C VAL A 173 11.44 -2.21 -3.59
N GLU A 174 12.59 -2.88 -3.58
CA GLU A 174 12.78 -4.14 -4.29
C GLU A 174 12.37 -5.29 -3.38
N ASN A 175 11.21 -5.86 -3.65
CA ASN A 175 10.72 -7.03 -2.92
C ASN A 175 11.10 -8.32 -3.65
N MET A 176 11.15 -9.43 -2.91
CA MET A 176 11.57 -10.72 -3.45
C MET A 176 12.94 -10.65 -4.11
N ALA A 177 13.84 -9.89 -3.49
CA ALA A 177 15.15 -9.56 -4.05
C ALA A 177 16.08 -10.76 -4.15
N TRP A 178 16.00 -11.69 -3.20
CA TRP A 178 16.73 -12.96 -3.18
C TRP A 178 16.08 -13.94 -2.20
N PHE A 179 16.53 -15.17 -2.25
CA PHE A 179 16.21 -16.21 -1.27
C PHE A 179 17.48 -16.74 -0.63
N THR A 180 17.49 -16.91 0.68
CA THR A 180 18.57 -17.53 1.44
C THR A 180 18.00 -18.71 2.23
N PRO A 181 18.36 -19.97 1.90
CA PRO A 181 17.97 -21.13 2.68
C PRO A 181 18.57 -21.09 4.09
N ALA A 182 17.85 -21.58 5.09
CA ALA A 182 18.35 -21.64 6.46
C ALA A 182 19.63 -22.50 6.57
N GLU A 183 19.73 -23.56 5.77
CA GLU A 183 20.85 -24.48 5.72
C GLU A 183 22.11 -23.88 5.06
N LEU A 184 21.94 -22.83 4.29
CA LEU A 184 23.00 -22.14 3.53
C LEU A 184 22.94 -20.63 3.77
N PRO A 185 23.22 -20.14 4.98
CA PRO A 185 22.99 -18.74 5.34
C PRO A 185 23.86 -17.74 4.60
N GLU A 186 24.96 -18.19 4.00
CA GLU A 186 25.85 -17.35 3.19
C GLU A 186 25.42 -17.23 1.72
N ASN A 187 24.44 -18.04 1.29
CA ASN A 187 24.04 -18.10 -0.11
C ASN A 187 22.82 -17.21 -0.38
N LYS A 188 22.88 -16.48 -1.49
CA LYS A 188 21.76 -15.71 -2.03
C LYS A 188 21.38 -16.25 -3.40
N TYR A 189 20.14 -16.67 -3.54
CA TYR A 189 19.60 -17.12 -4.82
C TYR A 189 18.67 -16.05 -5.40
N TYR A 190 19.01 -15.51 -6.53
CA TYR A 190 18.25 -14.44 -7.18
C TYR A 190 17.19 -15.03 -8.12
N ILE A 191 16.15 -15.59 -7.53
CA ILE A 191 15.13 -16.38 -8.22
C ILE A 191 14.40 -15.54 -9.30
N PHE A 192 14.15 -14.27 -9.00
CA PHE A 192 13.45 -13.35 -9.90
C PHE A 192 14.38 -12.36 -10.62
N GLY A 193 15.68 -12.59 -10.60
CA GLY A 193 16.67 -11.68 -11.15
C GLY A 193 17.42 -10.90 -10.07
N LYS A 194 18.54 -10.30 -10.45
CA LYS A 194 19.45 -9.62 -9.52
C LYS A 194 19.39 -8.11 -9.70
N GLU A 195 19.02 -7.41 -8.61
CA GLU A 195 19.13 -5.95 -8.50
C GLU A 195 18.40 -5.16 -9.59
N GLY A 196 17.32 -5.71 -10.17
CA GLY A 196 16.59 -5.05 -11.25
C GLY A 196 15.95 -3.74 -10.82
N ALA A 197 15.31 -3.70 -9.63
CA ALA A 197 14.72 -2.49 -9.10
C ALA A 197 15.78 -1.46 -8.67
N LYS A 198 16.93 -1.91 -8.16
CA LYS A 198 18.06 -1.04 -7.86
C LYS A 198 18.55 -0.33 -9.11
N LYS A 199 18.68 -1.06 -10.23
CA LYS A 199 19.07 -0.47 -11.52
C LYS A 199 18.02 0.51 -12.03
N LEU A 200 16.75 0.18 -11.90
CA LEU A 200 15.66 1.08 -12.28
C LEU A 200 15.69 2.37 -11.45
N ALA A 201 15.93 2.27 -10.14
CA ALA A 201 16.05 3.44 -9.27
C ALA A 201 17.20 4.37 -9.73
N GLU A 202 18.33 3.80 -10.10
CA GLU A 202 19.47 4.57 -10.66
C GLU A 202 19.09 5.25 -11.98
N GLU A 203 18.46 4.51 -12.92
CA GLU A 203 18.03 5.06 -14.21
C GLU A 203 16.99 6.19 -14.07
N MET A 204 16.06 6.05 -13.14
CA MET A 204 15.00 7.02 -12.90
C MET A 204 15.39 8.14 -11.92
N ASN A 205 16.61 8.08 -11.40
CA ASN A 205 17.13 9.01 -10.40
C ASN A 205 16.21 9.14 -9.16
N VAL A 206 15.79 8.01 -8.64
CA VAL A 206 15.01 7.91 -7.40
C VAL A 206 15.76 7.03 -6.39
N PRO A 207 15.55 7.24 -5.06
CA PRO A 207 16.20 6.41 -4.06
C PRO A 207 15.75 4.95 -4.11
N LEU A 208 16.65 4.03 -3.82
CA LEU A 208 16.29 2.67 -3.42
C LEU A 208 16.13 2.66 -1.90
N LEU A 209 14.91 2.46 -1.41
CA LEU A 209 14.62 2.50 0.03
C LEU A 209 15.03 1.22 0.73
N GLY A 210 14.97 0.09 0.05
CA GLY A 210 15.36 -1.18 0.60
C GLY A 210 15.19 -2.33 -0.37
N GLN A 211 15.79 -3.46 0.00
CA GLN A 211 15.67 -4.75 -0.67
C GLN A 211 15.15 -5.76 0.36
N ILE A 212 14.05 -6.41 0.04
CA ILE A 212 13.40 -7.37 0.93
C ILE A 212 13.57 -8.76 0.34
N PRO A 213 14.16 -9.71 1.08
CA PRO A 213 14.31 -11.08 0.61
C PRO A 213 12.98 -11.84 0.64
N ILE A 214 12.95 -12.98 -0.04
CA ILE A 214 11.88 -13.96 0.09
C ILE A 214 12.06 -14.67 1.43
N VAL A 215 11.10 -14.50 2.34
CA VAL A 215 11.14 -15.10 3.68
C VAL A 215 9.80 -15.75 3.97
N GLN A 216 9.82 -17.02 4.35
CA GLN A 216 8.60 -17.78 4.63
C GLN A 216 7.74 -17.15 5.71
N SER A 217 8.34 -16.65 6.79
CA SER A 217 7.62 -16.03 7.90
C SER A 217 6.88 -14.74 7.53
N ILE A 218 7.29 -14.05 6.47
CA ILE A 218 6.56 -12.89 5.95
C ILE A 218 5.22 -13.33 5.36
N CYS A 219 5.19 -14.41 4.60
CA CYS A 219 3.97 -15.00 4.07
C CYS A 219 3.06 -15.48 5.20
N GLU A 220 3.61 -16.28 6.10
CA GLU A 220 2.87 -16.82 7.25
C GLU A 220 2.28 -15.72 8.14
N GLY A 221 3.04 -14.66 8.38
CA GLY A 221 2.59 -13.50 9.15
C GLY A 221 1.39 -12.82 8.49
N GLY A 222 1.45 -12.57 7.18
CA GLY A 222 0.35 -12.01 6.43
C GLY A 222 -0.91 -12.88 6.45
N ASP A 223 -0.75 -14.19 6.29
CA ASP A 223 -1.86 -15.14 6.28
C ASP A 223 -2.51 -15.31 7.66
N ASN A 224 -1.73 -15.19 8.72
CA ASN A 224 -2.18 -15.35 10.10
C ASN A 224 -2.61 -14.05 10.77
N GLY A 225 -2.55 -12.91 10.08
CA GLY A 225 -2.93 -11.61 10.62
C GLY A 225 -1.95 -11.04 11.64
N THR A 226 -0.68 -11.41 11.52
CA THR A 226 0.45 -10.94 12.35
C THR A 226 1.57 -10.44 11.45
N PRO A 227 1.34 -9.36 10.70
CA PRO A 227 2.28 -8.84 9.72
C PRO A 227 3.62 -8.38 10.32
#